data_4d824aff57e281c59819933c86452b25
#
_entry.id   4d824aff57e281c59819933c86452b25
#
_cell.length_a   1.000
_cell.length_b   1.000
_cell.length_c   1.000
_cell.angle_alpha   90.00
_cell.angle_beta   90.00
_cell.angle_gamma   90.00
#
_symmetry.space_group_name_H-M   'P 1'
#
loop_
_entity.id
_entity.type
_entity.pdbx_description
1 polymer ?
#
loop_
_entity_poly.entity_id
_entity_poly.type
_entity_poly.pdbx_seq_one_letter_code
_entity_poly.pdbx_strand_id
1 'polypeptide(L)'
;MEKTTSNVEEIFGSMVFNNAAMKAKLPDDIYSALKETIEEGKTLDPTIADIVAKAMMEWAIEKGATHYTHWFQPMTGITAEKHDSFISPADGGRVIMEFSGKELIKGEPDASSFPSGGLRATFEARGYTAWDPSSYAFVKGKTLYIPTVFCSYSGETLDKKTPLLRSMEAINKEGVRLLNLLGLKDVTRVTTTVGPEQEYF
;
A
#
# COMPACT_ATOMS: atom_id res chain seq x y z
N MET A 1 24.66 31.49 2.06
CA MET A 1 23.55 30.53 1.87
C MET A 1 23.61 30.08 0.42
N GLU A 2 24.24 28.95 0.17
CA GLU A 2 24.22 28.33 -1.15
C GLU A 2 22.76 27.88 -1.45
N LYS A 3 22.21 28.41 -2.51
CA LYS A 3 20.98 27.87 -3.11
C LYS A 3 21.33 26.50 -3.68
N THR A 4 21.12 25.46 -2.91
CA THR A 4 21.07 24.10 -3.45
C THR A 4 19.89 24.08 -4.41
N THR A 5 20.15 24.21 -5.70
CA THR A 5 19.19 23.89 -6.74
C THR A 5 18.94 22.37 -6.63
N SER A 6 17.90 22.00 -5.89
CA SER A 6 17.47 20.61 -5.86
C SER A 6 17.08 20.22 -7.28
N ASN A 7 17.80 19.27 -7.85
CA ASN A 7 17.43 18.72 -9.16
C ASN A 7 16.11 17.97 -8.98
N VAL A 8 15.01 18.53 -9.47
CA VAL A 8 13.67 17.96 -9.33
C VAL A 8 13.60 16.56 -9.92
N GLU A 9 14.34 16.30 -11.01
CA GLU A 9 14.39 14.99 -11.64
C GLU A 9 14.99 13.92 -10.70
N GLU A 10 15.98 14.27 -9.89
CA GLU A 10 16.61 13.34 -8.95
C GLU A 10 15.75 13.08 -7.69
N ILE A 11 15.00 14.09 -7.25
CA ILE A 11 14.17 13.95 -6.04
C ILE A 11 12.79 13.36 -6.33
N PHE A 12 12.29 13.51 -7.57
CA PHE A 12 10.96 13.01 -7.94
C PHE A 12 10.88 11.48 -7.78
N GLY A 13 9.93 11.02 -6.95
CA GLY A 13 9.75 9.60 -6.68
C GLY A 13 10.85 8.93 -5.83
N SER A 14 11.88 9.67 -5.38
CA SER A 14 12.99 9.10 -4.60
C SER A 14 12.57 8.54 -3.23
N MET A 15 11.42 8.97 -2.71
CA MET A 15 10.83 8.51 -1.45
C MET A 15 9.67 7.53 -1.67
N VAL A 16 9.55 6.93 -2.86
CA VAL A 16 8.51 5.97 -3.22
C VAL A 16 9.14 4.61 -3.48
N PHE A 17 8.58 3.57 -2.89
CA PHE A 17 8.97 2.17 -3.12
C PHE A 17 8.40 1.71 -4.46
N ASN A 18 8.85 2.36 -5.54
CA ASN A 18 8.42 2.15 -6.92
C ASN A 18 9.13 0.95 -7.57
N ASN A 19 8.82 0.69 -8.84
CA ASN A 19 9.41 -0.43 -9.59
C ASN A 19 10.95 -0.43 -9.57
N ALA A 20 11.58 0.74 -9.62
CA ALA A 20 13.05 0.83 -9.58
C ALA A 20 13.59 0.42 -8.20
N ALA A 21 12.95 0.89 -7.12
CA ALA A 21 13.31 0.51 -5.76
C ALA A 21 13.04 -0.98 -5.50
N MET A 22 11.89 -1.50 -5.94
CA MET A 22 11.55 -2.93 -5.83
C MET A 22 12.57 -3.80 -6.55
N LYS A 23 12.91 -3.47 -7.80
CA LYS A 23 13.90 -4.21 -8.59
C LYS A 23 15.30 -4.18 -7.97
N ALA A 24 15.66 -3.10 -7.31
CA ALA A 24 16.97 -2.97 -6.65
C ALA A 24 17.07 -3.74 -5.32
N LYS A 25 15.93 -4.03 -4.67
CA LYS A 25 15.87 -4.59 -3.32
C LYS A 25 15.37 -6.03 -3.26
N LEU A 26 14.64 -6.48 -4.26
CA LEU A 26 14.08 -7.82 -4.31
C LEU A 26 14.90 -8.75 -5.19
N PRO A 27 14.97 -10.04 -4.87
CA PRO A 27 15.41 -11.06 -5.83
C PRO A 27 14.58 -11.02 -7.12
N ASP A 28 15.17 -11.35 -8.25
CA ASP A 28 14.52 -11.22 -9.57
C ASP A 28 13.21 -12.01 -9.71
N ASP A 29 13.14 -13.18 -9.13
CA ASP A 29 11.95 -14.05 -9.10
C ASP A 29 10.83 -13.43 -8.27
N ILE A 30 11.16 -12.89 -7.10
CA ILE A 30 10.22 -12.22 -6.20
C ILE A 30 9.73 -10.90 -6.81
N TYR A 31 10.64 -10.13 -7.43
CA TYR A 31 10.24 -8.92 -8.14
C TYR A 31 9.28 -9.22 -9.29
N SER A 32 9.54 -10.28 -10.05
CA SER A 32 8.69 -10.70 -11.17
C SER A 32 7.31 -11.13 -10.69
N ALA A 33 7.23 -11.93 -9.62
CA ALA A 33 5.96 -12.36 -9.01
C ALA A 33 5.16 -11.16 -8.45
N LEU A 34 5.83 -10.23 -7.79
CA LEU A 34 5.18 -9.02 -7.27
C LEU A 34 4.67 -8.13 -8.41
N LYS A 35 5.45 -7.97 -9.47
CA LYS A 35 5.06 -7.21 -10.66
C LYS A 35 3.82 -7.81 -11.33
N GLU A 36 3.77 -9.12 -11.50
CA GLU A 36 2.60 -9.83 -12.02
C GLU A 36 1.37 -9.60 -11.13
N THR A 37 1.55 -9.71 -9.81
CA THR A 37 0.49 -9.41 -8.82
C THR A 37 -0.09 -7.99 -9.01
N ILE A 38 0.77 -6.99 -9.21
CA ILE A 38 0.37 -5.60 -9.45
C ILE A 38 -0.38 -5.47 -10.80
N GLU A 39 0.17 -6.04 -11.86
CA GLU A 39 -0.40 -5.94 -13.22
C GLU A 39 -1.75 -6.65 -13.33
N GLU A 40 -1.91 -7.76 -12.64
CA GLU A 40 -3.17 -8.51 -12.61
C GLU A 40 -4.18 -7.99 -11.58
N GLY A 41 -3.78 -7.08 -10.69
CA GLY A 41 -4.63 -6.54 -9.61
C GLY A 41 -5.01 -7.59 -8.57
N LYS A 42 -4.12 -8.54 -8.32
CA LYS A 42 -4.26 -9.59 -7.30
C LYS A 42 -3.80 -9.10 -5.92
N THR A 43 -4.16 -9.85 -4.89
CA THR A 43 -3.60 -9.67 -3.55
C THR A 43 -2.18 -10.21 -3.49
N LEU A 44 -1.36 -9.66 -2.57
CA LEU A 44 0.00 -10.14 -2.35
C LEU A 44 0.00 -11.62 -1.96
N ASP A 45 0.83 -12.41 -2.63
CA ASP A 45 1.01 -13.82 -2.31
C ASP A 45 1.68 -13.97 -0.93
N PRO A 46 1.07 -14.71 0.01
CA PRO A 46 1.66 -14.95 1.33
C PRO A 46 3.06 -15.56 1.29
N THR A 47 3.39 -16.33 0.28
CA THR A 47 4.68 -17.00 0.17
C THR A 47 5.86 -16.06 -0.06
N ILE A 48 5.62 -14.90 -0.66
CA ILE A 48 6.64 -13.87 -0.92
C ILE A 48 6.54 -12.67 0.04
N ALA A 49 5.49 -12.61 0.83
CA ALA A 49 5.16 -11.42 1.62
C ALA A 49 6.25 -11.04 2.64
N ASP A 50 6.88 -11.99 3.30
CA ASP A 50 7.98 -11.72 4.25
C ASP A 50 9.21 -11.15 3.56
N ILE A 51 9.52 -11.62 2.35
CA ILE A 51 10.66 -11.13 1.57
C ILE A 51 10.38 -9.69 1.11
N VAL A 52 9.16 -9.44 0.65
CA VAL A 52 8.73 -8.08 0.23
C VAL A 52 8.71 -7.13 1.42
N ALA A 53 8.17 -7.55 2.56
CA ALA A 53 8.14 -6.75 3.78
C ALA A 53 9.55 -6.37 4.25
N LYS A 54 10.46 -7.34 4.30
CA LYS A 54 11.85 -7.10 4.69
C LYS A 54 12.53 -6.10 3.75
N ALA A 55 12.40 -6.28 2.45
CA ALA A 55 12.98 -5.36 1.46
C ALA A 55 12.40 -3.95 1.57
N MET A 56 11.08 -3.83 1.79
CA MET A 56 10.39 -2.56 2.00
C MET A 56 10.88 -1.86 3.28
N MET A 57 11.02 -2.59 4.38
CA MET A 57 11.55 -2.07 5.64
C MET A 57 12.99 -1.59 5.47
N GLU A 58 13.89 -2.41 4.92
CA GLU A 58 15.29 -2.05 4.71
C GLU A 58 15.41 -0.79 3.84
N TRP A 59 14.65 -0.72 2.75
CA TRP A 59 14.59 0.46 1.92
C TRP A 59 14.08 1.70 2.68
N ALA A 60 13.02 1.55 3.48
CA ALA A 60 12.46 2.64 4.26
C ALA A 60 13.45 3.17 5.31
N ILE A 61 14.19 2.28 5.97
CA ILE A 61 15.25 2.64 6.94
C ILE A 61 16.38 3.41 6.24
N GLU A 62 16.81 3.00 5.06
CA GLU A 62 17.78 3.75 4.24
C GLU A 62 17.29 5.15 3.88
N LYS A 63 15.95 5.33 3.76
CA LYS A 63 15.31 6.64 3.58
C LYS A 63 15.07 7.41 4.88
N GLY A 64 15.52 6.87 6.01
CA GLY A 64 15.45 7.52 7.33
C GLY A 64 14.15 7.25 8.09
N ALA A 65 13.33 6.30 7.66
CA ALA A 65 12.14 5.91 8.41
C ALA A 65 12.52 5.13 9.68
N THR A 66 11.77 5.37 10.74
CA THR A 66 11.88 4.66 12.03
C THR A 66 10.56 4.02 12.43
N HIS A 67 9.49 4.38 11.74
CA HIS A 67 8.13 3.96 11.98
C HIS A 67 7.46 3.60 10.65
N TYR A 68 6.36 2.86 10.74
CA TYR A 68 5.46 2.60 9.62
C TYR A 68 4.01 2.86 10.01
N THR A 69 3.16 3.03 9.02
CA THR A 69 1.73 3.21 9.23
C THR A 69 0.93 2.52 8.12
N HIS A 70 -0.12 1.81 8.53
CA HIS A 70 -1.17 1.38 7.61
C HIS A 70 -2.05 2.60 7.31
N TRP A 71 -2.00 3.06 6.06
CA TRP A 71 -2.65 4.28 5.63
C TRP A 71 -3.85 3.97 4.74
N PHE A 72 -5.02 4.37 5.17
CA PHE A 72 -6.26 4.15 4.45
C PHE A 72 -7.27 5.27 4.73
N GLN A 73 -8.30 5.37 3.89
CA GLN A 73 -9.37 6.33 4.05
C GLN A 73 -10.66 5.60 4.43
N PRO A 74 -11.09 5.66 5.70
CA PRO A 74 -12.32 5.03 6.14
C PRO A 74 -13.55 5.70 5.54
N MET A 75 -14.68 5.00 5.55
CA MET A 75 -15.97 5.51 5.07
C MET A 75 -16.41 6.80 5.77
N THR A 76 -15.94 7.03 6.99
CA THR A 76 -16.19 8.25 7.77
C THR A 76 -15.56 9.53 7.20
N GLY A 77 -14.66 9.41 6.21
CA GLY A 77 -14.11 10.54 5.47
C GLY A 77 -12.79 11.10 5.97
N ILE A 78 -12.35 10.76 7.16
CA ILE A 78 -11.06 11.19 7.73
C ILE A 78 -10.04 10.09 7.50
N THR A 79 -8.86 10.45 6.98
CA THR A 79 -7.75 9.50 6.78
C THR A 79 -7.34 8.87 8.11
N ALA A 80 -7.21 7.56 8.12
CA ALA A 80 -6.76 6.79 9.28
C ALA A 80 -5.31 6.36 9.09
N GLU A 81 -4.57 6.41 10.17
CA GLU A 81 -3.17 6.03 10.26
C GLU A 81 -2.95 5.27 11.56
N LYS A 82 -2.37 4.08 11.48
CA LYS A 82 -1.88 3.35 12.63
C LYS A 82 -0.36 3.37 12.58
N HIS A 83 0.26 4.17 13.43
CA HIS A 83 1.70 4.28 13.53
C HIS A 83 2.26 3.19 14.46
N ASP A 84 3.23 2.44 13.95
CA ASP A 84 4.02 1.48 14.70
C ASP A 84 5.51 1.73 14.49
N SER A 85 6.33 1.34 15.46
CA SER A 85 7.78 1.39 15.33
C SER A 85 8.30 0.12 14.68
N PHE A 86 9.36 0.24 13.88
CA PHE A 86 10.13 -0.94 13.45
C PHE A 86 10.89 -1.63 14.58
N ILE A 87 11.01 -0.99 15.74
CA ILE A 87 11.79 -1.48 16.87
C ILE A 87 10.88 -2.28 17.80
N SER A 88 11.22 -3.55 18.00
CA SER A 88 10.62 -4.42 19.01
C SER A 88 11.62 -4.74 20.12
N PRO A 89 11.18 -4.76 21.39
CA PRO A 89 12.05 -5.17 22.50
C PRO A 89 12.40 -6.66 22.37
N ALA A 90 13.64 -6.98 22.69
CA ALA A 90 14.15 -8.35 22.76
C ALA A 90 14.77 -8.61 24.13
N ASP A 91 15.01 -9.88 24.44
CA ASP A 91 15.59 -10.29 25.71
C ASP A 91 16.95 -9.65 25.98
N GLY A 92 17.24 -9.38 27.25
CA GLY A 92 18.51 -8.79 27.69
C GLY A 92 18.66 -7.30 27.39
N GLY A 93 17.56 -6.56 27.28
CA GLY A 93 17.57 -5.09 27.02
C GLY A 93 17.99 -4.73 25.60
N ARG A 94 17.97 -5.67 24.69
CA ARG A 94 18.25 -5.47 23.27
C ARG A 94 16.98 -5.05 22.53
N VAL A 95 17.14 -4.57 21.31
CA VAL A 95 16.06 -4.30 20.38
C VAL A 95 16.32 -5.04 19.07
N ILE A 96 15.26 -5.45 18.41
CA ILE A 96 15.29 -5.99 17.05
C ILE A 96 14.49 -5.08 16.13
N MET A 97 14.84 -5.07 14.86
CA MET A 97 14.03 -4.47 13.82
C MET A 97 13.08 -5.53 13.28
N GLU A 98 11.79 -5.23 13.32
CA GLU A 98 10.75 -6.19 12.92
C GLU A 98 9.71 -5.53 12.02
N PHE A 99 9.47 -6.14 10.88
CA PHE A 99 8.37 -5.84 9.98
C PHE A 99 8.15 -7.08 9.11
N SER A 100 7.05 -7.77 9.32
CA SER A 100 6.76 -9.05 8.68
C SER A 100 5.75 -8.91 7.54
N GLY A 101 5.69 -9.93 6.70
CA GLY A 101 4.68 -10.03 5.65
C GLY A 101 3.24 -10.02 6.18
N LYS A 102 3.03 -10.38 7.44
CA LYS A 102 1.73 -10.27 8.11
C LYS A 102 1.19 -8.84 8.05
N GLU A 103 2.06 -7.84 8.23
CA GLU A 103 1.67 -6.42 8.18
C GLU A 103 1.18 -6.00 6.78
N LEU A 104 1.66 -6.66 5.74
CA LEU A 104 1.23 -6.41 4.36
C LEU A 104 -0.05 -7.17 3.99
N ILE A 105 -0.20 -8.42 4.47
CA ILE A 105 -1.33 -9.29 4.08
C ILE A 105 -2.55 -9.03 4.93
N LYS A 106 -2.37 -8.90 6.25
CA LYS A 106 -3.44 -8.86 7.22
C LYS A 106 -3.02 -8.10 8.47
N GLY A 107 -2.87 -6.78 8.33
CA GLY A 107 -2.71 -5.90 9.48
C GLY A 107 -4.01 -5.83 10.29
N GLU A 108 -3.89 -5.69 11.60
CA GLU A 108 -5.04 -5.56 12.52
C GLU A 108 -4.97 -4.20 13.21
N PRO A 109 -5.50 -3.11 12.58
CA PRO A 109 -5.53 -1.81 13.23
C PRO A 109 -6.49 -1.83 14.42
N ASP A 110 -6.08 -1.14 15.49
CA ASP A 110 -6.93 -0.94 16.66
C ASP A 110 -7.95 0.19 16.40
N ALA A 111 -9.07 0.15 17.11
CA ALA A 111 -10.09 1.20 17.14
C ALA A 111 -9.51 2.59 17.50
N SER A 112 -8.48 2.64 18.33
CA SER A 112 -7.77 3.87 18.69
C SER A 112 -7.05 4.55 17.53
N SER A 113 -6.84 3.83 16.42
CA SER A 113 -6.21 4.35 15.19
C SER A 113 -7.16 5.22 14.35
N PHE A 114 -8.44 5.28 14.69
CA PHE A 114 -9.42 6.07 13.95
C PHE A 114 -9.58 7.46 14.57
N PRO A 115 -9.40 8.54 13.78
CA PRO A 115 -9.61 9.91 14.26
C PRO A 115 -11.02 10.17 14.81
N SER A 116 -12.00 9.40 14.35
CA SER A 116 -13.39 9.43 14.78
C SER A 116 -13.69 8.47 15.94
N GLY A 117 -12.69 8.04 16.70
CA GLY A 117 -12.77 7.08 17.83
C GLY A 117 -13.80 7.39 18.92
N GLY A 118 -14.83 8.18 18.59
CA GLY A 118 -16.02 8.38 19.39
C GLY A 118 -16.96 7.21 19.27
N LEU A 119 -17.46 6.75 20.39
CA LEU A 119 -18.74 6.09 20.71
C LEU A 119 -19.45 5.21 19.67
N ARG A 120 -19.12 5.24 18.40
CA ARG A 120 -19.63 4.34 17.39
C ARG A 120 -18.81 3.07 17.38
N ALA A 121 -19.32 2.16 18.18
CA ALA A 121 -19.12 0.74 18.02
C ALA A 121 -17.65 0.36 17.72
N THR A 122 -16.90 0.15 18.75
CA THR A 122 -15.56 -0.42 18.72
C THR A 122 -15.46 -1.69 17.84
N PHE A 123 -16.58 -2.35 17.53
CA PHE A 123 -16.63 -3.49 16.64
C PHE A 123 -16.55 -3.09 15.14
N GLU A 124 -17.11 -1.94 14.74
CA GLU A 124 -16.96 -1.40 13.37
C GLU A 124 -15.58 -0.80 13.12
N ALA A 125 -14.85 -0.48 14.19
CA ALA A 125 -13.50 0.03 14.14
C ALA A 125 -12.43 -1.07 14.13
N ARG A 126 -12.83 -2.33 14.22
CA ARG A 126 -11.93 -3.48 14.15
C ARG A 126 -12.09 -4.17 12.82
N GLY A 127 -10.96 -4.46 12.18
CA GLY A 127 -10.97 -5.12 10.90
C GLY A 127 -9.55 -5.47 10.47
N TYR A 128 -9.44 -5.78 9.20
CA TYR A 128 -8.18 -6.13 8.58
C TYR A 128 -7.77 -5.07 7.57
N THR A 129 -6.50 -4.73 7.57
CA THR A 129 -5.86 -4.00 6.50
C THR A 129 -5.05 -4.96 5.63
N ALA A 130 -5.03 -4.72 4.33
CA ALA A 130 -4.11 -5.38 3.42
C ALA A 130 -3.48 -4.32 2.51
N TRP A 131 -2.17 -4.43 2.30
CA TRP A 131 -1.50 -3.57 1.34
C TRP A 131 -2.13 -3.77 -0.03
N ASP A 132 -2.41 -2.67 -0.71
CA ASP A 132 -2.77 -2.67 -2.12
C ASP A 132 -1.49 -2.47 -2.94
N PRO A 133 -0.94 -3.53 -3.57
CA PRO A 133 0.32 -3.43 -4.30
C PRO A 133 0.26 -2.50 -5.52
N SER A 134 -0.94 -2.18 -6.02
CA SER A 134 -1.13 -1.19 -7.09
C SER A 134 -0.86 0.25 -6.65
N SER A 135 -0.73 0.46 -5.34
CA SER A 135 -0.38 1.75 -4.73
C SER A 135 0.94 1.61 -3.98
N TYR A 136 1.96 2.27 -4.49
CA TYR A 136 3.30 2.19 -3.91
C TYR A 136 3.34 2.71 -2.48
N ALA A 137 4.04 1.98 -1.61
CA ALA A 137 4.43 2.49 -0.31
C ALA A 137 5.42 3.66 -0.47
N PHE A 138 5.42 4.59 0.48
CA PHE A 138 6.28 5.78 0.40
C PHE A 138 6.72 6.24 1.78
N VAL A 139 7.85 6.93 1.85
CA VAL A 139 8.35 7.53 3.09
C VAL A 139 8.02 9.02 3.11
N LYS A 140 7.43 9.48 4.21
CA LYS A 140 7.21 10.89 4.51
C LYS A 140 7.69 11.19 5.93
N GLY A 141 8.64 12.10 6.05
CA GLY A 141 9.32 12.34 7.31
C GLY A 141 10.09 11.11 7.78
N LYS A 142 9.73 10.55 8.94
CA LYS A 142 10.35 9.35 9.51
C LYS A 142 9.43 8.13 9.48
N THR A 143 8.37 8.16 8.67
CA THR A 143 7.36 7.12 8.64
C THR A 143 7.21 6.54 7.23
N LEU A 144 7.21 5.22 7.14
CA LEU A 144 6.80 4.48 5.95
C LEU A 144 5.27 4.41 5.92
N TYR A 145 4.68 4.94 4.88
CA TYR A 145 3.23 4.88 4.61
C TYR A 145 2.93 3.70 3.69
N ILE A 146 2.05 2.83 4.14
CA ILE A 146 1.63 1.64 3.40
C ILE A 146 0.17 1.81 3.00
N PRO A 147 -0.14 2.13 1.74
CA PRO A 147 -1.51 2.28 1.28
C PRO A 147 -2.26 0.95 1.39
N THR A 148 -3.31 0.91 2.19
CA THR A 148 -4.06 -0.32 2.46
C THR A 148 -5.53 -0.18 2.09
N VAL A 149 -6.16 -1.32 1.83
CA VAL A 149 -7.60 -1.52 1.94
C VAL A 149 -7.96 -1.87 3.38
N PHE A 150 -9.20 -1.61 3.76
CA PHE A 150 -9.69 -1.93 5.10
C PHE A 150 -11.08 -2.57 5.05
N CYS A 151 -11.22 -3.72 5.69
CA CYS A 151 -12.47 -4.44 5.79
C CYS A 151 -12.74 -4.93 7.21
N SER A 152 -14.01 -5.12 7.55
CA SER A 152 -14.42 -5.72 8.82
C SER A 152 -13.98 -7.19 8.92
N TYR A 153 -14.08 -7.78 10.11
CA TYR A 153 -13.83 -9.21 10.31
C TYR A 153 -14.79 -10.10 9.53
N SER A 154 -15.99 -9.61 9.21
CA SER A 154 -16.97 -10.28 8.35
C SER A 154 -16.76 -10.06 6.85
N GLY A 155 -15.77 -9.25 6.46
CA GLY A 155 -15.41 -8.97 5.07
C GLY A 155 -16.17 -7.78 4.45
N GLU A 156 -16.88 -7.01 5.25
CA GLU A 156 -17.54 -5.79 4.78
C GLU A 156 -16.52 -4.68 4.53
N THR A 157 -16.73 -3.92 3.48
CA THR A 157 -15.87 -2.78 3.13
C THR A 157 -16.07 -1.64 4.13
N LEU A 158 -14.99 -1.19 4.74
CA LEU A 158 -14.98 -0.08 5.69
C LEU A 158 -14.17 1.13 5.20
N ASP A 159 -13.60 1.06 4.00
CA ASP A 159 -12.81 2.12 3.36
C ASP A 159 -13.41 2.59 2.03
N LYS A 160 -12.84 3.65 1.48
CA LYS A 160 -13.25 4.21 0.18
C LYS A 160 -12.50 3.56 -0.99
N LYS A 161 -11.35 2.95 -0.76
CA LYS A 161 -10.51 2.38 -1.80
C LYS A 161 -11.05 1.04 -2.31
N THR A 162 -11.56 0.18 -1.44
CA THR A 162 -12.11 -1.12 -1.84
C THR A 162 -13.26 -1.00 -2.86
N PRO A 163 -14.26 -0.10 -2.69
CA PRO A 163 -15.27 0.14 -3.71
C PRO A 163 -14.67 0.60 -5.05
N LEU A 164 -13.66 1.47 -5.01
CA LEU A 164 -12.97 1.92 -6.22
C LEU A 164 -12.30 0.74 -6.95
N LEU A 165 -11.51 -0.07 -6.25
CA LEU A 165 -10.84 -1.22 -6.84
C LEU A 165 -11.84 -2.24 -7.42
N ARG A 166 -12.95 -2.49 -6.73
CA ARG A 166 -14.05 -3.34 -7.22
C ARG A 166 -14.69 -2.78 -8.49
N SER A 167 -14.90 -1.46 -8.57
CA SER A 167 -15.45 -0.82 -9.77
C SER A 167 -14.48 -0.89 -10.95
N MET A 168 -13.19 -0.72 -10.72
CA MET A 168 -12.15 -0.89 -11.74
C MET A 168 -12.11 -2.32 -12.28
N GLU A 169 -12.25 -3.32 -11.40
CA GLU A 169 -12.29 -4.71 -11.83
C GLU A 169 -13.58 -5.06 -12.59
N ALA A 170 -14.71 -4.49 -12.23
CA ALA A 170 -15.95 -4.62 -12.97
C ALA A 170 -15.82 -4.05 -14.40
N ILE A 171 -15.21 -2.88 -14.54
CA ILE A 171 -14.93 -2.26 -15.85
C ILE A 171 -13.95 -3.13 -16.65
N ASN A 172 -12.89 -3.62 -16.02
CA ASN A 172 -11.94 -4.53 -16.65
C ASN A 172 -12.66 -5.73 -17.26
N LYS A 173 -13.45 -6.44 -16.46
CA LYS A 173 -14.20 -7.63 -16.89
C LYS A 173 -15.12 -7.37 -18.08
N GLU A 174 -15.94 -6.32 -18.00
CA GLU A 174 -16.88 -6.01 -19.08
C GLU A 174 -16.17 -5.39 -20.31
N GLY A 175 -15.10 -4.65 -20.11
CA GLY A 175 -14.27 -4.13 -21.19
C GLY A 175 -13.59 -5.24 -21.99
N VAL A 176 -12.97 -6.19 -21.33
CA VAL A 176 -12.37 -7.37 -21.97
C VAL A 176 -13.44 -8.19 -22.71
N ARG A 177 -14.61 -8.39 -22.09
CA ARG A 177 -15.74 -9.08 -22.75
C ARG A 177 -16.17 -8.37 -24.03
N LEU A 178 -16.32 -7.05 -24.00
CA LEU A 178 -16.68 -6.25 -25.17
C LEU A 178 -15.63 -6.36 -26.29
N LEU A 179 -14.34 -6.20 -25.94
CA LEU A 179 -13.26 -6.30 -26.92
C LEU A 179 -13.18 -7.68 -27.57
N ASN A 180 -13.41 -8.74 -26.80
CA ASN A 180 -13.49 -10.10 -27.33
C ASN A 180 -14.66 -10.28 -28.33
N LEU A 181 -15.81 -9.67 -28.07
CA LEU A 181 -16.96 -9.69 -29.00
C LEU A 181 -16.65 -8.90 -30.27
N LEU A 182 -15.83 -7.87 -30.20
CA LEU A 182 -15.35 -7.09 -31.35
C LEU A 182 -14.21 -7.77 -32.11
N GLY A 183 -13.79 -8.98 -31.69
CA GLY A 183 -12.75 -9.76 -32.36
C GLY A 183 -11.33 -9.58 -31.84
N LEU A 184 -11.12 -8.74 -30.84
CA LEU A 184 -9.81 -8.50 -30.19
C LEU A 184 -9.62 -9.51 -29.05
N LYS A 185 -9.22 -10.73 -29.40
CA LYS A 185 -9.14 -11.86 -28.45
C LYS A 185 -7.87 -11.89 -27.59
N ASP A 186 -6.85 -11.14 -27.95
CA ASP A 186 -5.57 -11.13 -27.24
C ASP A 186 -5.53 -10.15 -26.07
N VAL A 187 -6.61 -9.39 -25.85
CA VAL A 187 -6.72 -8.45 -24.75
C VAL A 187 -7.08 -9.20 -23.46
N THR A 188 -6.16 -9.17 -22.51
CA THR A 188 -6.34 -9.84 -21.20
C THR A 188 -6.79 -8.88 -20.10
N ARG A 189 -6.58 -7.58 -20.27
CA ARG A 189 -6.92 -6.56 -19.26
C ARG A 189 -7.27 -5.21 -19.88
N VAL A 190 -8.24 -4.54 -19.26
CA VAL A 190 -8.60 -3.14 -19.50
C VAL A 190 -8.35 -2.36 -18.21
N THR A 191 -7.53 -1.34 -18.29
CA THR A 191 -7.15 -0.52 -17.12
C THR A 191 -7.76 0.87 -17.23
N THR A 192 -8.35 1.34 -16.15
CA THR A 192 -8.78 2.73 -16.01
C THR A 192 -7.58 3.61 -15.66
N THR A 193 -7.54 4.81 -16.20
CA THR A 193 -6.51 5.81 -15.91
C THR A 193 -7.15 7.08 -15.38
N VAL A 194 -6.35 7.89 -14.67
CA VAL A 194 -6.76 9.21 -14.19
C VAL A 194 -5.76 10.25 -14.69
N GLY A 195 -6.27 11.39 -15.14
CA GLY A 195 -5.47 12.56 -15.47
C GLY A 195 -5.74 13.65 -14.43
N PRO A 196 -4.83 13.87 -13.46
CA PRO A 196 -5.01 14.91 -12.48
C PRO A 196 -4.84 16.28 -13.13
N GLU A 197 -5.71 17.22 -12.77
CA GLU A 197 -5.59 18.63 -13.11
C GLU A 197 -5.13 19.40 -11.88
N GLN A 198 -4.36 20.47 -12.11
CA GLN A 198 -3.98 21.42 -11.08
C GLN A 198 -4.66 22.75 -11.39
N GLU A 199 -5.42 23.25 -10.44
CA GLU A 199 -5.92 24.62 -10.47
C GLU A 199 -4.93 25.50 -9.69
N TYR A 200 -4.51 26.60 -10.32
CA TYR A 200 -3.71 27.63 -9.68
C TYR A 200 -4.64 28.80 -9.34
N PHE A 201 -4.75 29.10 -8.07
CA PHE A 201 -5.46 30.29 -7.56
C PHE A 201 -4.50 31.42 -7.27
#